data_3a6628d3fe71e14d54c1207e87c89aa7
#
_entry.id   3a6628d3fe71e14d54c1207e87c89aa7
#
_cell.length_a   1.000
_cell.length_b   1.000
_cell.length_c   1.000
_cell.angle_alpha   90.00
_cell.angle_beta   90.00
_cell.angle_gamma   90.00
#
_symmetry.space_group_name_H-M   'P 1'
#
loop_
_entity.id
_entity.type
_entity.pdbx_description
1 polymer ?
#
loop_
_entity_poly.entity_id
_entity_poly.type
_entity_poly.pdbx_seq_one_letter_code
_entity_poly.pdbx_strand_id
1 'polypeptide(L)'
;MALDVRVDELFERYQDIQRYVGWTQADAERVRAAAPFVESSFFELIDDFYREIAEHEGTRKVITGGDAQVERLKGTLRAWLRELVTGPYDMSFVERRFRVGYRHVDIGLKQIYVEAAISRLRNGLLRVLRQNWPSAGDVDELAATMRSLSTLLDLDLAIIQDAYETASNDRLMRVERLAAIGRVAGGVAHELRNPLNVMRTSVYFLRNSQHATPEKIAEHLQRIERQVGVSDSVISALSEFARLPSANLQPISILDCLKSSAPLDAWPDNVELIFQIPNGLPKALADEKQMAIVFSNLIRNGCESMLRGGRLTLSARHVQDHIEVAVTDTGCGIAAEDLPRIREPFRSTKARGIGLGLALSQAILEKNCGTLNVASEVGHGSTFTVVLMAGG
;
A
#
# COMPACT_ATOMS: atom_id res chain seq x y z
N MET A 1 -2.34 -1.79 -16.48
CA MET A 1 -2.09 -1.78 -15.05
C MET A 1 -3.30 -2.44 -14.42
N ALA A 2 -3.17 -3.63 -13.83
CA ALA A 2 -4.29 -4.32 -13.19
C ALA A 2 -4.68 -3.49 -11.96
N LEU A 3 -5.95 -3.10 -11.88
CA LEU A 3 -6.56 -2.58 -10.65
C LEU A 3 -6.58 -3.75 -9.67
N ASP A 4 -5.69 -3.72 -8.69
CA ASP A 4 -5.63 -4.71 -7.59
C ASP A 4 -6.65 -4.33 -6.49
N VAL A 5 -7.77 -3.73 -6.91
CA VAL A 5 -8.88 -3.38 -6.02
C VAL A 5 -9.80 -4.60 -5.98
N ARG A 6 -10.01 -5.11 -4.79
CA ARG A 6 -10.96 -6.22 -4.57
C ARG A 6 -12.37 -5.69 -4.84
N VAL A 7 -12.95 -6.13 -5.94
CA VAL A 7 -14.28 -5.70 -6.41
C VAL A 7 -15.36 -6.01 -5.37
N ASP A 8 -15.17 -7.10 -4.61
CA ASP A 8 -16.05 -7.48 -3.50
C ASP A 8 -16.11 -6.39 -2.42
N GLU A 9 -14.96 -5.84 -2.01
CA GLU A 9 -14.88 -4.77 -1.00
C GLU A 9 -15.51 -3.46 -1.47
N LEU A 10 -15.36 -3.15 -2.77
CA LEU A 10 -16.04 -2.00 -3.38
C LEU A 10 -17.56 -2.15 -3.33
N PHE A 11 -18.04 -3.33 -3.64
CA PHE A 11 -19.48 -3.60 -3.66
C PHE A 11 -20.07 -3.62 -2.25
N GLU A 12 -19.36 -4.18 -1.26
CA GLU A 12 -19.77 -4.12 0.15
C GLU A 12 -19.89 -2.68 0.65
N ARG A 13 -18.93 -1.80 0.33
CA ARG A 13 -19.00 -0.37 0.67
C ARG A 13 -20.17 0.32 -0.01
N TYR A 14 -20.41 0.03 -1.28
CA TYR A 14 -21.56 0.56 -2.01
C TYR A 14 -22.89 0.16 -1.37
N GLN A 15 -23.03 -1.10 -0.99
CA GLN A 15 -24.22 -1.59 -0.27
C GLN A 15 -24.39 -0.92 1.11
N ASP A 16 -23.27 -0.63 1.79
CA ASP A 16 -23.32 0.07 3.07
C ASP A 16 -23.83 1.51 2.91
N ILE A 17 -23.33 2.23 1.91
CA ILE A 17 -23.80 3.58 1.58
C ILE A 17 -25.26 3.55 1.15
N GLN A 18 -25.71 2.55 0.37
CA GLN A 18 -27.13 2.36 0.02
C GLN A 18 -28.01 2.25 1.28
N ARG A 19 -27.59 1.43 2.26
CA ARG A 19 -28.29 1.32 3.55
C ARG A 19 -28.35 2.64 4.31
N TYR A 20 -27.22 3.35 4.34
CA TYR A 20 -27.10 4.64 5.03
C TYR A 20 -28.05 5.71 4.48
N VAL A 21 -28.19 5.81 3.14
CA VAL A 21 -29.09 6.79 2.50
C VAL A 21 -30.54 6.30 2.37
N GLY A 22 -30.84 5.08 2.82
CA GLY A 22 -32.17 4.48 2.73
C GLY A 22 -32.59 4.08 1.32
N TRP A 23 -31.65 3.78 0.43
CA TRP A 23 -31.93 3.29 -0.92
C TRP A 23 -32.56 1.90 -0.88
N THR A 24 -33.66 1.70 -1.61
CA THR A 24 -34.44 0.47 -1.63
C THR A 24 -34.67 -0.06 -3.05
N GLN A 25 -35.16 -1.30 -3.14
CA GLN A 25 -35.59 -1.88 -4.40
C GLN A 25 -36.72 -1.06 -5.09
N ALA A 26 -37.59 -0.45 -4.29
CA ALA A 26 -38.65 0.42 -4.81
C ALA A 26 -38.08 1.68 -5.49
N ASP A 27 -37.00 2.24 -4.99
CA ASP A 27 -36.32 3.37 -5.62
C ASP A 27 -35.70 2.95 -6.96
N ALA A 28 -35.07 1.77 -7.02
CA ALA A 28 -34.55 1.21 -8.25
C ALA A 28 -35.64 0.96 -9.31
N GLU A 29 -36.82 0.51 -8.88
CA GLU A 29 -37.97 0.29 -9.76
C GLU A 29 -38.54 1.61 -10.29
N ARG A 30 -38.69 2.64 -9.45
CA ARG A 30 -39.10 3.99 -9.87
C ARG A 30 -38.16 4.57 -10.91
N VAL A 31 -36.85 4.48 -10.68
CA VAL A 31 -35.86 4.99 -11.65
C VAL A 31 -35.96 4.26 -12.98
N ARG A 32 -36.10 2.92 -12.97
CA ARG A 32 -36.30 2.14 -14.19
C ARG A 32 -37.61 2.48 -14.93
N ALA A 33 -38.69 2.67 -14.20
CA ALA A 33 -39.97 3.08 -14.78
C ALA A 33 -39.88 4.50 -15.39
N ALA A 34 -39.01 5.35 -14.88
CA ALA A 34 -38.78 6.69 -15.41
C ALA A 34 -37.90 6.73 -16.67
N ALA A 35 -37.17 5.67 -17.00
CA ALA A 35 -36.24 5.64 -18.12
C ALA A 35 -36.87 6.12 -19.45
N PRO A 36 -38.08 5.69 -19.89
CA PRO A 36 -38.68 6.15 -21.13
C PRO A 36 -38.93 7.66 -21.20
N PHE A 37 -39.12 8.31 -20.04
CA PHE A 37 -39.38 9.75 -19.98
C PHE A 37 -38.13 10.59 -20.13
N VAL A 38 -36.92 10.03 -19.90
CA VAL A 38 -35.65 10.77 -19.97
C VAL A 38 -34.77 10.35 -21.14
N GLU A 39 -34.85 9.10 -21.62
CA GLU A 39 -33.98 8.57 -22.69
C GLU A 39 -34.10 9.35 -24.00
N SER A 40 -35.33 9.82 -24.38
CA SER A 40 -35.54 10.60 -25.60
C SER A 40 -34.71 11.89 -25.64
N SER A 41 -34.38 12.44 -24.48
CA SER A 41 -33.63 13.71 -24.35
C SER A 41 -32.15 13.54 -24.07
N PHE A 42 -31.61 12.31 -24.05
CA PHE A 42 -30.19 12.08 -23.77
C PHE A 42 -29.28 12.78 -24.77
N PHE A 43 -29.67 12.85 -26.04
CA PHE A 43 -28.88 13.51 -27.06
C PHE A 43 -28.67 15.00 -26.74
N GLU A 44 -29.75 15.71 -26.45
CA GLU A 44 -29.72 17.13 -26.12
C GLU A 44 -28.96 17.42 -24.82
N LEU A 45 -29.15 16.58 -23.80
CA LEU A 45 -28.46 16.70 -22.51
C LEU A 45 -26.94 16.52 -22.68
N ILE A 46 -26.52 15.54 -23.50
CA ILE A 46 -25.11 15.24 -23.75
C ILE A 46 -24.45 16.33 -24.58
N ASP A 47 -25.14 16.85 -25.60
CA ASP A 47 -24.61 17.95 -26.43
C ASP A 47 -24.44 19.23 -25.62
N ASP A 48 -25.41 19.57 -24.79
CA ASP A 48 -25.34 20.71 -23.87
C ASP A 48 -24.17 20.53 -22.88
N PHE A 49 -24.03 19.32 -22.34
CA PHE A 49 -22.95 18.99 -21.41
C PHE A 49 -21.55 19.17 -22.04
N TYR A 50 -21.30 18.65 -23.23
CA TYR A 50 -19.99 18.78 -23.90
C TYR A 50 -19.71 20.17 -24.42
N ARG A 51 -20.72 20.98 -24.73
CA ARG A 51 -20.58 22.40 -25.05
C ARG A 51 -19.97 23.16 -23.87
N GLU A 52 -20.50 22.97 -22.69
CA GLU A 52 -19.97 23.61 -21.47
C GLU A 52 -18.55 23.13 -21.13
N ILE A 53 -18.27 21.82 -21.32
CA ILE A 53 -16.91 21.29 -21.13
C ILE A 53 -15.92 21.99 -22.08
N ALA A 54 -16.30 22.28 -23.31
CA ALA A 54 -15.47 22.94 -24.29
C ALA A 54 -15.24 24.41 -23.94
N GLU A 55 -16.22 25.09 -23.36
CA GLU A 55 -16.14 26.49 -22.97
C GLU A 55 -15.33 26.74 -21.70
N HIS A 56 -15.35 25.77 -20.76
CA HIS A 56 -14.67 25.91 -19.48
C HIS A 56 -13.20 25.48 -19.56
N GLU A 57 -12.28 26.41 -19.27
CA GLU A 57 -10.82 26.17 -19.39
C GLU A 57 -10.31 24.94 -18.59
N GLY A 58 -10.82 24.75 -17.37
CA GLY A 58 -10.37 23.67 -16.48
C GLY A 58 -10.75 22.26 -16.95
N THR A 59 -11.87 22.12 -17.70
CA THR A 59 -12.35 20.85 -18.26
C THR A 59 -11.86 20.64 -19.69
N ARG A 60 -11.71 21.70 -20.48
CA ARG A 60 -11.20 21.63 -21.85
C ARG A 60 -9.79 21.03 -21.92
N LYS A 61 -8.94 21.30 -20.93
CA LYS A 61 -7.53 20.84 -20.90
C LYS A 61 -7.37 19.32 -20.93
N VAL A 62 -8.37 18.57 -20.49
CA VAL A 62 -8.30 17.09 -20.48
C VAL A 62 -8.79 16.46 -21.78
N ILE A 63 -9.36 17.27 -22.69
CA ILE A 63 -9.77 16.83 -24.04
C ILE A 63 -8.67 17.20 -25.03
N THR A 64 -7.78 16.25 -25.29
CA THR A 64 -6.57 16.45 -26.13
C THR A 64 -6.72 15.92 -27.56
N GLY A 65 -7.74 15.12 -27.83
CA GLY A 65 -7.95 14.42 -29.10
C GLY A 65 -8.99 15.04 -30.05
N GLY A 66 -9.36 16.31 -29.82
CA GLY A 66 -10.27 17.05 -30.69
C GLY A 66 -11.68 16.45 -30.82
N ASP A 67 -12.38 16.77 -31.90
CA ASP A 67 -13.79 16.39 -32.12
C ASP A 67 -14.03 14.88 -32.12
N ALA A 68 -13.09 14.09 -32.66
CA ALA A 68 -13.21 12.64 -32.68
C ALA A 68 -13.20 12.05 -31.25
N GLN A 69 -12.45 12.64 -30.33
CA GLN A 69 -12.48 12.23 -28.92
C GLN A 69 -13.82 12.62 -28.28
N VAL A 70 -14.31 13.83 -28.55
CA VAL A 70 -15.59 14.32 -28.01
C VAL A 70 -16.73 13.41 -28.44
N GLU A 71 -16.83 13.03 -29.73
CA GLU A 71 -17.90 12.13 -30.21
C GLU A 71 -17.84 10.74 -29.55
N ARG A 72 -16.64 10.19 -29.36
CA ARG A 72 -16.49 8.93 -28.60
C ARG A 72 -16.95 9.07 -27.16
N LEU A 73 -16.60 10.18 -26.51
CA LEU A 73 -16.96 10.46 -25.11
C LEU A 73 -18.47 10.69 -24.96
N LYS A 74 -19.12 11.34 -25.94
CA LYS A 74 -20.59 11.47 -25.99
C LYS A 74 -21.26 10.08 -26.03
N GLY A 75 -20.71 9.16 -26.82
CA GLY A 75 -21.17 7.74 -26.85
C GLY A 75 -21.03 7.05 -25.49
N THR A 76 -19.89 7.27 -24.81
CA THR A 76 -19.65 6.73 -23.48
C THR A 76 -20.61 7.29 -22.43
N LEU A 77 -20.84 8.61 -22.44
CA LEU A 77 -21.79 9.27 -21.53
C LEU A 77 -23.22 8.80 -21.77
N ARG A 78 -23.61 8.57 -23.05
CA ARG A 78 -24.93 8.00 -23.37
C ARG A 78 -25.10 6.60 -22.80
N ALA A 79 -24.09 5.74 -22.93
CA ALA A 79 -24.10 4.40 -22.32
C ALA A 79 -24.21 4.48 -20.81
N TRP A 80 -23.45 5.39 -20.17
CA TRP A 80 -23.48 5.64 -18.74
C TRP A 80 -24.87 6.10 -18.26
N LEU A 81 -25.50 7.07 -18.94
CA LEU A 81 -26.86 7.54 -18.62
C LEU A 81 -27.89 6.43 -18.77
N ARG A 82 -27.82 5.63 -19.82
CA ARG A 82 -28.73 4.51 -20.03
C ARG A 82 -28.61 3.50 -18.90
N GLU A 83 -27.38 3.08 -18.57
CA GLU A 83 -27.13 2.15 -17.48
C GLU A 83 -27.58 2.69 -16.12
N LEU A 84 -27.42 4.00 -15.89
CA LEU A 84 -27.91 4.68 -14.68
C LEU A 84 -29.43 4.50 -14.51
N VAL A 85 -30.20 4.67 -15.57
CA VAL A 85 -31.68 4.61 -15.47
C VAL A 85 -32.27 3.22 -15.67
N THR A 86 -31.50 2.24 -16.20
CA THR A 86 -31.99 0.87 -16.44
C THR A 86 -31.47 -0.16 -15.45
N GLY A 87 -30.34 0.08 -14.80
CA GLY A 87 -29.65 -0.91 -13.94
C GLY A 87 -29.09 -2.09 -14.75
N PRO A 88 -28.81 -3.22 -14.12
CA PRO A 88 -28.84 -3.49 -12.68
C PRO A 88 -27.73 -2.75 -11.91
N TYR A 89 -27.98 -2.48 -10.61
CA TYR A 89 -27.01 -1.82 -9.72
C TYR A 89 -26.23 -2.86 -8.95
N ASP A 90 -25.56 -3.74 -9.68
CA ASP A 90 -24.82 -4.89 -9.20
C ASP A 90 -23.30 -4.59 -9.07
N MET A 91 -22.53 -5.60 -8.69
CA MET A 91 -21.07 -5.54 -8.60
C MET A 91 -20.41 -5.01 -9.89
N SER A 92 -20.91 -5.44 -11.05
CA SER A 92 -20.38 -5.00 -12.35
C SER A 92 -20.66 -3.53 -12.62
N PHE A 93 -21.82 -3.02 -12.16
CA PHE A 93 -22.14 -1.59 -12.20
C PHE A 93 -21.13 -0.79 -11.39
N VAL A 94 -20.88 -1.18 -10.14
CA VAL A 94 -19.93 -0.51 -9.24
C VAL A 94 -18.52 -0.52 -9.83
N GLU A 95 -18.06 -1.67 -10.32
CA GLU A 95 -16.74 -1.78 -10.95
C GLU A 95 -16.56 -0.83 -12.13
N ARG A 96 -17.56 -0.74 -13.02
CA ARG A 96 -17.52 0.20 -14.16
C ARG A 96 -17.45 1.64 -13.72
N ARG A 97 -18.23 2.06 -12.72
CA ARG A 97 -18.25 3.42 -12.17
C ARG A 97 -16.91 3.77 -11.50
N PHE A 98 -16.39 2.87 -10.70
CA PHE A 98 -15.07 3.03 -10.09
C PHE A 98 -13.97 3.20 -11.14
N ARG A 99 -14.01 2.39 -12.21
CA ARG A 99 -13.06 2.49 -13.32
C ARG A 99 -13.13 3.84 -14.06
N VAL A 100 -14.33 4.41 -14.20
CA VAL A 100 -14.52 5.77 -14.75
C VAL A 100 -13.86 6.80 -13.84
N GLY A 101 -14.09 6.75 -12.53
CA GLY A 101 -13.46 7.64 -11.56
C GLY A 101 -11.93 7.55 -11.62
N TYR A 102 -11.39 6.35 -11.61
CA TYR A 102 -9.95 6.12 -11.73
C TYR A 102 -9.36 6.70 -13.03
N ARG A 103 -10.10 6.55 -14.16
CA ARG A 103 -9.69 7.13 -15.44
C ARG A 103 -9.68 8.66 -15.41
N HIS A 104 -10.60 9.31 -14.70
CA HIS A 104 -10.59 10.76 -14.52
C HIS A 104 -9.33 11.23 -13.78
N VAL A 105 -8.87 10.47 -12.76
CA VAL A 105 -7.59 10.77 -12.08
C VAL A 105 -6.41 10.64 -13.04
N ASP A 106 -6.37 9.59 -13.85
CA ASP A 106 -5.29 9.34 -14.82
C ASP A 106 -5.11 10.49 -15.82
N ILE A 107 -6.22 11.09 -16.29
CA ILE A 107 -6.18 12.22 -17.20
C ILE A 107 -6.01 13.58 -16.51
N GLY A 108 -5.89 13.59 -15.17
CA GLY A 108 -5.69 14.80 -14.39
C GLY A 108 -6.94 15.68 -14.23
N LEU A 109 -8.13 15.15 -14.44
CA LEU A 109 -9.39 15.87 -14.18
C LEU A 109 -9.55 16.03 -12.66
N LYS A 110 -9.75 17.25 -12.17
CA LYS A 110 -9.96 17.50 -10.75
C LYS A 110 -11.36 17.03 -10.33
N GLN A 111 -11.47 16.46 -9.15
CA GLN A 111 -12.73 15.93 -8.58
C GLN A 111 -13.87 16.95 -8.60
N ILE A 112 -13.58 18.21 -8.27
CA ILE A 112 -14.59 19.30 -8.27
C ILE A 112 -15.30 19.46 -9.62
N TYR A 113 -14.64 19.16 -10.73
CA TYR A 113 -15.30 19.23 -12.05
C TYR A 113 -16.23 18.03 -12.29
N VAL A 114 -15.95 16.88 -11.71
CA VAL A 114 -16.83 15.72 -11.76
C VAL A 114 -18.10 15.98 -10.95
N GLU A 115 -17.96 16.56 -9.76
CA GLU A 115 -19.10 16.95 -8.91
C GLU A 115 -20.00 17.98 -9.61
N ALA A 116 -19.39 19.01 -10.21
CA ALA A 116 -20.10 20.01 -10.99
C ALA A 116 -20.81 19.39 -12.23
N ALA A 117 -20.16 18.45 -12.90
CA ALA A 117 -20.69 17.71 -14.04
C ALA A 117 -21.92 16.87 -13.64
N ILE A 118 -21.84 16.11 -12.56
CA ILE A 118 -22.98 15.33 -12.03
C ILE A 118 -24.13 16.25 -11.63
N SER A 119 -23.83 17.38 -10.98
CA SER A 119 -24.87 18.39 -10.64
C SER A 119 -25.58 18.94 -11.89
N ARG A 120 -24.85 19.23 -12.97
CA ARG A 120 -25.45 19.68 -14.23
C ARG A 120 -26.32 18.61 -14.88
N LEU A 121 -25.81 17.35 -14.95
CA LEU A 121 -26.58 16.21 -15.46
C LEU A 121 -27.84 15.96 -14.63
N ARG A 122 -27.76 16.01 -13.30
CA ARG A 122 -28.89 15.90 -12.38
C ARG A 122 -29.98 16.92 -12.73
N ASN A 123 -29.61 18.19 -12.78
CA ASN A 123 -30.56 19.27 -13.08
C ASN A 123 -31.21 19.11 -14.47
N GLY A 124 -30.44 18.65 -15.45
CA GLY A 124 -30.95 18.34 -16.78
C GLY A 124 -31.95 17.18 -16.76
N LEU A 125 -31.59 16.06 -16.14
CA LEU A 125 -32.44 14.87 -16.03
C LEU A 125 -33.73 15.17 -15.27
N LEU A 126 -33.69 15.87 -14.15
CA LEU A 126 -34.85 16.23 -13.36
C LEU A 126 -35.79 17.18 -14.12
N ARG A 127 -35.23 18.12 -14.90
CA ARG A 127 -36.02 19.01 -15.77
C ARG A 127 -36.74 18.21 -16.85
N VAL A 128 -36.03 17.34 -17.57
CA VAL A 128 -36.63 16.47 -18.61
C VAL A 128 -37.69 15.56 -18.04
N LEU A 129 -37.41 14.91 -16.91
CA LEU A 129 -38.37 14.06 -16.23
C LEU A 129 -39.68 14.79 -15.92
N ARG A 130 -39.55 16.02 -15.37
CA ARG A 130 -40.72 16.87 -15.06
C ARG A 130 -41.48 17.29 -16.32
N GLN A 131 -40.80 17.60 -17.41
CA GLN A 131 -41.44 18.04 -18.67
C GLN A 131 -42.18 16.91 -19.38
N ASN A 132 -41.61 15.70 -19.33
CA ASN A 132 -42.17 14.53 -20.01
C ASN A 132 -43.08 13.67 -19.12
N TRP A 133 -43.28 14.07 -17.84
CA TRP A 133 -44.20 13.36 -16.96
C TRP A 133 -45.61 13.45 -17.47
N PRO A 134 -46.38 12.35 -17.49
CA PRO A 134 -47.78 12.38 -17.97
C PRO A 134 -48.63 13.42 -17.23
N SER A 135 -49.37 14.24 -17.95
CA SER A 135 -50.24 15.29 -17.36
C SER A 135 -51.30 14.78 -16.39
N ALA A 136 -51.71 13.51 -16.55
CA ALA A 136 -52.62 12.80 -15.66
C ALA A 136 -51.86 11.99 -14.57
N GLY A 137 -50.53 12.10 -14.49
CA GLY A 137 -49.69 11.36 -13.56
C GLY A 137 -49.78 11.95 -12.14
N ASP A 138 -49.52 11.07 -11.17
CA ASP A 138 -49.48 11.44 -9.76
C ASP A 138 -48.26 12.35 -9.48
N VAL A 139 -48.52 13.52 -8.88
CA VAL A 139 -47.50 14.50 -8.51
C VAL A 139 -46.58 13.97 -7.39
N ASP A 140 -47.16 13.18 -6.47
CA ASP A 140 -46.37 12.57 -5.38
C ASP A 140 -45.45 11.49 -5.91
N GLU A 141 -45.89 10.72 -6.91
CA GLU A 141 -45.00 9.73 -7.58
C GLU A 141 -43.90 10.41 -8.39
N LEU A 142 -44.17 11.53 -9.07
CA LEU A 142 -43.12 12.33 -9.71
C LEU A 142 -42.10 12.80 -8.68
N ALA A 143 -42.55 13.35 -7.55
CA ALA A 143 -41.65 13.81 -6.50
C ALA A 143 -40.82 12.67 -5.89
N ALA A 144 -41.39 11.49 -5.69
CA ALA A 144 -40.72 10.29 -5.23
C ALA A 144 -39.65 9.82 -6.26
N THR A 145 -40.01 9.79 -7.53
CA THR A 145 -39.13 9.41 -8.65
C THR A 145 -37.95 10.38 -8.77
N MET A 146 -38.17 11.68 -8.66
CA MET A 146 -37.12 12.71 -8.66
C MET A 146 -36.16 12.52 -7.48
N ARG A 147 -36.67 12.19 -6.28
CA ARG A 147 -35.82 11.87 -5.12
C ARG A 147 -34.99 10.61 -5.39
N SER A 148 -35.61 9.52 -5.84
CA SER A 148 -34.91 8.27 -6.15
C SER A 148 -33.80 8.49 -7.19
N LEU A 149 -34.05 9.23 -8.26
CA LEU A 149 -33.06 9.55 -9.29
C LEU A 149 -31.93 10.42 -8.73
N SER A 150 -32.22 11.39 -7.86
CA SER A 150 -31.20 12.21 -7.21
C SER A 150 -30.33 11.38 -6.28
N THR A 151 -30.91 10.51 -5.45
CA THR A 151 -30.17 9.61 -4.56
C THR A 151 -29.29 8.66 -5.34
N LEU A 152 -29.76 8.13 -6.49
CA LEU A 152 -28.93 7.26 -7.33
C LEU A 152 -27.70 8.00 -7.90
N LEU A 153 -27.87 9.25 -8.33
CA LEU A 153 -26.75 10.08 -8.79
C LEU A 153 -25.75 10.41 -7.68
N ASP A 154 -26.23 10.57 -6.44
CA ASP A 154 -25.33 10.74 -5.27
C ASP A 154 -24.58 9.44 -4.95
N LEU A 155 -25.23 8.29 -5.06
CA LEU A 155 -24.58 6.97 -4.92
C LEU A 155 -23.54 6.73 -6.02
N ASP A 156 -23.85 7.09 -7.27
CA ASP A 156 -22.89 6.99 -8.39
C ASP A 156 -21.68 7.92 -8.18
N LEU A 157 -21.92 9.14 -7.71
CA LEU A 157 -20.86 10.08 -7.36
C LEU A 157 -19.98 9.54 -6.22
N ALA A 158 -20.55 8.90 -5.21
CA ALA A 158 -19.80 8.31 -4.10
C ALA A 158 -18.81 7.23 -4.57
N ILE A 159 -19.20 6.39 -5.54
CA ILE A 159 -18.29 5.40 -6.15
C ILE A 159 -17.11 6.10 -6.86
N ILE A 160 -17.40 7.17 -7.59
CA ILE A 160 -16.38 7.94 -8.31
C ILE A 160 -15.42 8.62 -7.32
N GLN A 161 -15.95 9.16 -6.21
CA GLN A 161 -15.13 9.78 -5.15
C GLN A 161 -14.22 8.77 -4.46
N ASP A 162 -14.70 7.56 -4.16
CA ASP A 162 -13.89 6.45 -3.64
C ASP A 162 -12.73 6.10 -4.59
N ALA A 163 -12.96 6.14 -5.90
CA ALA A 163 -11.90 5.96 -6.89
C ALA A 163 -10.85 7.09 -6.86
N TYR A 164 -11.25 8.34 -6.65
CA TYR A 164 -10.33 9.47 -6.50
C TYR A 164 -9.46 9.34 -5.25
N GLU A 165 -10.07 8.97 -4.13
CA GLU A 165 -9.36 8.77 -2.86
C GLU A 165 -8.33 7.64 -2.99
N THR A 166 -8.75 6.49 -3.54
CA THR A 166 -7.87 5.34 -3.79
C THR A 166 -6.69 5.72 -4.68
N ALA A 167 -6.95 6.39 -5.81
CA ALA A 167 -5.90 6.80 -6.73
C ALA A 167 -4.95 7.85 -6.13
N SER A 168 -5.46 8.77 -5.30
CA SER A 168 -4.64 9.76 -4.59
C SER A 168 -3.72 9.09 -3.57
N ASN A 169 -4.24 8.14 -2.80
CA ASN A 169 -3.47 7.37 -1.83
C ASN A 169 -2.38 6.53 -2.52
N ASP A 170 -2.69 5.87 -3.64
CA ASP A 170 -1.72 5.15 -4.45
C ASP A 170 -0.59 6.05 -4.95
N ARG A 171 -0.94 7.27 -5.39
CA ARG A 171 0.03 8.26 -5.86
C ARG A 171 0.93 8.75 -4.72
N LEU A 172 0.36 9.06 -3.57
CA LEU A 172 1.13 9.45 -2.36
C LEU A 172 2.09 8.34 -1.95
N MET A 173 1.62 7.10 -1.83
CA MET A 173 2.48 5.96 -1.51
C MET A 173 3.61 5.77 -2.53
N ARG A 174 3.34 5.99 -3.83
CA ARG A 174 4.38 5.92 -4.86
C ARG A 174 5.43 7.03 -4.71
N VAL A 175 5.02 8.27 -4.40
CA VAL A 175 5.94 9.39 -4.15
C VAL A 175 6.78 9.13 -2.90
N GLU A 176 6.18 8.66 -1.83
CA GLU A 176 6.89 8.29 -0.60
C GLU A 176 7.91 7.18 -0.84
N ARG A 177 7.54 6.14 -1.62
CA ARG A 177 8.46 5.07 -2.04
C ARG A 177 9.65 5.62 -2.82
N LEU A 178 9.40 6.50 -3.80
CA LEU A 178 10.49 7.12 -4.59
C LEU A 178 11.38 8.00 -3.73
N ALA A 179 10.80 8.75 -2.78
CA ALA A 179 11.57 9.55 -1.84
C ALA A 179 12.40 8.67 -0.89
N ALA A 180 11.86 7.55 -0.42
CA ALA A 180 12.58 6.59 0.39
C ALA A 180 13.75 5.95 -0.39
N ILE A 181 13.52 5.50 -1.64
CA ILE A 181 14.56 5.01 -2.54
C ILE A 181 15.61 6.09 -2.79
N GLY A 182 15.21 7.34 -3.04
CA GLY A 182 16.12 8.46 -3.26
C GLY A 182 17.05 8.72 -2.07
N ARG A 183 16.54 8.65 -0.86
CA ARG A 183 17.36 8.78 0.37
C ARG A 183 18.40 7.66 0.52
N VAL A 184 18.08 6.46 0.08
CA VAL A 184 18.96 5.28 0.16
C VAL A 184 19.83 5.07 -1.07
N ALA A 185 19.50 5.67 -2.22
CA ALA A 185 20.17 5.41 -3.50
C ALA A 185 21.69 5.70 -3.47
N GLY A 186 22.11 6.75 -2.78
CA GLY A 186 23.55 7.06 -2.61
C GLY A 186 24.30 5.96 -1.87
N GLY A 187 23.73 5.43 -0.79
CA GLY A 187 24.27 4.32 -0.01
C GLY A 187 24.28 3.01 -0.80
N VAL A 188 23.19 2.67 -1.51
CA VAL A 188 23.10 1.46 -2.36
C VAL A 188 24.20 1.44 -3.41
N ALA A 189 24.41 2.56 -4.11
CA ALA A 189 25.44 2.64 -5.13
C ALA A 189 26.85 2.39 -4.54
N HIS A 190 27.09 2.87 -3.32
CA HIS A 190 28.35 2.64 -2.62
C HIS A 190 28.50 1.17 -2.18
N GLU A 191 27.45 0.60 -1.58
CA GLU A 191 27.44 -0.78 -1.09
C GLU A 191 27.48 -1.82 -2.22
N LEU A 192 26.91 -1.54 -3.41
CA LEU A 192 27.08 -2.39 -4.58
C LEU A 192 28.45 -2.25 -5.22
N ARG A 193 29.06 -1.05 -5.20
CA ARG A 193 30.39 -0.84 -5.76
C ARG A 193 31.45 -1.63 -5.02
N ASN A 194 31.30 -1.82 -3.71
CA ASN A 194 32.28 -2.58 -2.89
C ASN A 194 32.39 -4.05 -3.33
N PRO A 195 31.34 -4.88 -3.33
CA PRO A 195 31.40 -6.27 -3.80
C PRO A 195 31.86 -6.36 -5.26
N LEU A 196 31.39 -5.45 -6.14
CA LEU A 196 31.81 -5.41 -7.53
C LEU A 196 33.33 -5.16 -7.68
N ASN A 197 33.91 -4.29 -6.86
CA ASN A 197 35.36 -4.05 -6.87
C ASN A 197 36.13 -5.28 -6.40
N VAL A 198 35.67 -5.99 -5.37
CA VAL A 198 36.28 -7.23 -4.89
C VAL A 198 36.22 -8.33 -5.95
N MET A 199 35.03 -8.49 -6.61
CA MET A 199 34.91 -9.42 -7.74
C MET A 199 35.85 -9.07 -8.89
N ARG A 200 35.90 -7.79 -9.27
CA ARG A 200 36.81 -7.30 -10.34
C ARG A 200 38.27 -7.59 -10.03
N THR A 201 38.72 -7.38 -8.79
CA THR A 201 40.07 -7.70 -8.36
C THR A 201 40.36 -9.19 -8.44
N SER A 202 39.41 -10.04 -8.03
CA SER A 202 39.54 -11.49 -8.12
C SER A 202 39.61 -11.97 -9.57
N VAL A 203 38.78 -11.43 -10.45
CA VAL A 203 38.77 -11.72 -11.90
C VAL A 203 40.09 -11.27 -12.54
N TYR A 204 40.61 -10.07 -12.16
CA TYR A 204 41.88 -9.58 -12.65
C TYR A 204 43.05 -10.52 -12.27
N PHE A 205 43.05 -10.99 -11.02
CA PHE A 205 44.04 -11.98 -10.56
C PHE A 205 43.98 -13.28 -11.38
N LEU A 206 42.77 -13.85 -11.53
CA LEU A 206 42.55 -15.09 -12.28
C LEU A 206 42.95 -14.99 -13.74
N ARG A 207 42.81 -13.82 -14.38
CA ARG A 207 43.19 -13.58 -15.78
C ARG A 207 44.68 -13.37 -16.00
N ASN A 208 45.38 -12.76 -15.01
CA ASN A 208 46.77 -12.30 -15.23
C ASN A 208 47.83 -13.11 -14.47
N SER A 209 47.41 -14.01 -13.57
CA SER A 209 48.35 -14.87 -12.83
C SER A 209 48.70 -16.11 -13.66
N GLN A 210 49.89 -16.12 -14.26
CA GLN A 210 50.39 -17.25 -15.06
C GLN A 210 50.79 -18.49 -14.23
N HIS A 211 50.93 -18.35 -12.91
CA HIS A 211 51.35 -19.40 -11.98
C HIS A 211 50.46 -19.52 -10.75
N ALA A 212 49.14 -19.26 -10.90
CA ALA A 212 48.22 -19.44 -9.79
C ALA A 212 48.05 -20.93 -9.48
N THR A 213 48.22 -21.29 -8.20
CA THR A 213 47.97 -22.66 -7.76
C THR A 213 46.45 -22.96 -7.78
N PRO A 214 46.03 -24.24 -7.90
CA PRO A 214 44.63 -24.62 -7.86
C PRO A 214 43.92 -24.09 -6.61
N GLU A 215 44.59 -24.05 -5.46
CA GLU A 215 44.07 -23.54 -4.19
C GLU A 215 43.76 -22.04 -4.28
N LYS A 216 44.68 -21.23 -4.87
CA LYS A 216 44.46 -19.79 -5.09
C LYS A 216 43.31 -19.51 -6.09
N ILE A 217 43.22 -20.33 -7.11
CA ILE A 217 42.12 -20.24 -8.08
C ILE A 217 40.79 -20.49 -7.35
N ALA A 218 40.71 -21.56 -6.56
CA ALA A 218 39.53 -21.90 -5.76
C ALA A 218 39.18 -20.79 -4.76
N GLU A 219 40.17 -20.21 -4.08
CA GLU A 219 39.95 -19.08 -3.15
C GLU A 219 39.32 -17.87 -3.85
N HIS A 220 39.83 -17.47 -5.01
CA HIS A 220 39.29 -16.32 -5.75
C HIS A 220 37.89 -16.59 -6.33
N LEU A 221 37.63 -17.81 -6.79
CA LEU A 221 36.28 -18.22 -7.23
C LEU A 221 35.28 -18.16 -6.07
N GLN A 222 35.63 -18.73 -4.92
CA GLN A 222 34.83 -18.66 -3.70
C GLN A 222 34.58 -17.23 -3.20
N ARG A 223 35.59 -16.35 -3.41
CA ARG A 223 35.50 -14.93 -3.08
C ARG A 223 34.49 -14.22 -4.01
N ILE A 224 34.48 -14.53 -5.30
CA ILE A 224 33.52 -14.01 -6.26
C ILE A 224 32.09 -14.46 -5.88
N GLU A 225 31.91 -15.77 -5.67
CA GLU A 225 30.63 -16.35 -5.29
C GLU A 225 30.02 -15.69 -4.03
N ARG A 226 30.85 -15.48 -3.01
CA ARG A 226 30.48 -14.76 -1.80
C ARG A 226 30.01 -13.32 -2.08
N GLN A 227 30.72 -12.61 -2.98
CA GLN A 227 30.36 -11.22 -3.31
C GLN A 227 29.12 -11.11 -4.17
N VAL A 228 28.80 -12.11 -4.99
CA VAL A 228 27.51 -12.23 -5.68
C VAL A 228 26.39 -12.34 -4.66
N GLY A 229 26.50 -13.22 -3.66
CA GLY A 229 25.52 -13.36 -2.59
C GLY A 229 25.32 -12.07 -1.77
N VAL A 230 26.38 -11.30 -1.53
CA VAL A 230 26.26 -9.98 -0.88
C VAL A 230 25.49 -9.01 -1.76
N SER A 231 25.78 -8.97 -3.07
CA SER A 231 25.08 -8.09 -4.01
C SER A 231 23.57 -8.42 -4.12
N ASP A 232 23.24 -9.71 -4.18
CA ASP A 232 21.85 -10.17 -4.20
C ASP A 232 21.10 -9.80 -2.91
N SER A 233 21.77 -9.88 -1.76
CA SER A 233 21.20 -9.47 -0.48
C SER A 233 20.94 -7.96 -0.43
N VAL A 234 21.81 -7.11 -1.00
CA VAL A 234 21.61 -5.65 -1.11
C VAL A 234 20.40 -5.35 -1.99
N ILE A 235 20.29 -6.01 -3.14
CA ILE A 235 19.19 -5.83 -4.10
C ILE A 235 17.84 -6.28 -3.47
N SER A 236 17.84 -7.42 -2.78
CA SER A 236 16.65 -7.95 -2.11
C SER A 236 16.16 -7.02 -1.01
N ALA A 237 17.07 -6.57 -0.12
CA ALA A 237 16.72 -5.63 0.96
C ALA A 237 16.22 -4.28 0.42
N LEU A 238 16.79 -3.77 -0.68
CA LEU A 238 16.29 -2.56 -1.35
C LEU A 238 14.91 -2.78 -1.94
N SER A 239 14.68 -3.95 -2.55
CA SER A 239 13.40 -4.31 -3.17
C SER A 239 12.28 -4.44 -2.11
N GLU A 240 12.59 -5.04 -0.96
CA GLU A 240 11.68 -5.13 0.18
C GLU A 240 11.37 -3.74 0.74
N PHE A 241 12.38 -2.91 0.94
CA PHE A 241 12.21 -1.53 1.40
C PHE A 241 11.36 -0.69 0.43
N ALA A 242 11.57 -0.86 -0.89
CA ALA A 242 10.81 -0.16 -1.92
C ALA A 242 9.37 -0.66 -2.08
N ARG A 243 9.09 -1.92 -1.70
CA ARG A 243 7.78 -2.57 -1.85
C ARG A 243 6.95 -2.62 -0.58
N LEU A 244 7.43 -2.02 0.51
CA LEU A 244 6.77 -2.11 1.81
C LEU A 244 5.30 -1.66 1.71
N PRO A 245 4.31 -2.59 1.78
CA PRO A 245 2.89 -2.26 1.66
C PRO A 245 2.40 -1.50 2.89
N SER A 246 1.19 -0.95 2.82
CA SER A 246 0.48 -0.48 4.00
C SER A 246 0.29 -1.64 4.98
N ALA A 247 0.39 -1.35 6.29
CA ALA A 247 0.20 -2.38 7.30
C ALA A 247 -1.30 -2.76 7.38
N ASN A 248 -1.58 -4.04 7.38
CA ASN A 248 -2.91 -4.57 7.69
C ASN A 248 -2.96 -4.87 9.20
N LEU A 249 -3.37 -3.87 9.98
CA LEU A 249 -3.37 -3.97 11.44
C LEU A 249 -4.45 -4.94 11.91
N GLN A 250 -4.04 -6.05 12.52
CA GLN A 250 -4.90 -7.08 13.10
C GLN A 250 -4.39 -7.49 14.49
N PRO A 251 -5.27 -8.01 15.39
CA PRO A 251 -4.83 -8.55 16.65
C PRO A 251 -3.99 -9.83 16.45
N ILE A 252 -2.67 -9.76 16.62
CA ILE A 252 -1.71 -10.87 16.43
C ILE A 252 -1.19 -11.42 17.76
N SER A 253 -0.84 -12.71 17.78
CA SER A 253 -0.14 -13.36 18.89
C SER A 253 1.36 -13.09 18.79
N ILE A 254 1.94 -12.38 19.74
CA ILE A 254 3.37 -12.11 19.78
C ILE A 254 4.19 -13.38 19.91
N LEU A 255 3.72 -14.37 20.71
CA LEU A 255 4.42 -15.63 20.87
C LEU A 255 4.53 -16.40 19.55
N ASP A 256 3.42 -16.48 18.79
CA ASP A 256 3.41 -17.22 17.52
C ASP A 256 4.25 -16.49 16.48
N CYS A 257 4.18 -15.17 16.42
CA CYS A 257 4.99 -14.34 15.54
C CYS A 257 6.49 -14.49 15.83
N LEU A 258 6.91 -14.51 17.09
CA LEU A 258 8.31 -14.73 17.47
C LEU A 258 8.79 -16.15 17.14
N LYS A 259 7.96 -17.16 17.36
CA LYS A 259 8.28 -18.56 17.00
C LYS A 259 8.46 -18.73 15.48
N SER A 260 7.57 -18.14 14.68
CA SER A 260 7.67 -18.20 13.22
C SER A 260 8.86 -17.39 12.67
N SER A 261 9.33 -16.38 13.43
CA SER A 261 10.45 -15.52 13.03
C SER A 261 11.81 -16.11 13.38
N ALA A 262 11.88 -17.08 14.29
CA ALA A 262 13.11 -17.76 14.67
C ALA A 262 13.36 -18.96 13.75
N PRO A 263 14.51 -19.03 13.02
CA PRO A 263 14.83 -20.14 12.12
C PRO A 263 15.30 -21.36 12.94
N LEU A 264 14.38 -22.00 13.66
CA LEU A 264 14.70 -23.11 14.58
C LEU A 264 15.43 -24.27 13.91
N ASP A 265 15.17 -24.54 12.64
CA ASP A 265 15.82 -25.61 11.86
C ASP A 265 17.29 -25.28 11.49
N ALA A 266 17.67 -24.00 11.54
CA ALA A 266 19.01 -23.50 11.23
C ALA A 266 19.59 -22.65 12.39
N TRP A 267 19.18 -22.96 13.63
CA TRP A 267 19.64 -22.24 14.82
C TRP A 267 21.14 -22.51 15.08
N PRO A 268 21.95 -21.48 15.41
CA PRO A 268 23.37 -21.70 15.73
C PRO A 268 23.54 -22.55 17.00
N ASP A 269 24.30 -23.66 16.93
CA ASP A 269 24.52 -24.60 18.04
C ASP A 269 25.13 -23.95 19.31
N ASN A 270 25.85 -22.83 19.12
CA ASN A 270 26.52 -22.11 20.20
C ASN A 270 25.70 -20.96 20.80
N VAL A 271 24.43 -20.78 20.39
CA VAL A 271 23.55 -19.73 20.92
C VAL A 271 22.33 -20.35 21.61
N GLU A 272 22.21 -20.10 22.91
CA GLU A 272 21.03 -20.52 23.70
C GLU A 272 19.85 -19.58 23.41
N LEU A 273 18.68 -20.12 23.01
CA LEU A 273 17.43 -19.37 22.79
C LEU A 273 16.49 -19.53 23.97
N ILE A 274 16.07 -18.41 24.58
CA ILE A 274 15.15 -18.39 25.73
C ILE A 274 13.92 -17.57 25.38
N PHE A 275 12.73 -18.13 25.61
CA PHE A 275 11.45 -17.43 25.54
C PHE A 275 10.95 -17.11 26.96
N GLN A 276 10.75 -15.81 27.24
CA GLN A 276 10.19 -15.29 28.50
C GLN A 276 8.92 -14.50 28.21
N ILE A 277 7.88 -15.22 27.78
CA ILE A 277 6.60 -14.61 27.38
C ILE A 277 5.52 -15.11 28.32
N PRO A 278 4.84 -14.23 29.07
CA PRO A 278 3.80 -14.60 30.01
C PRO A 278 2.63 -15.30 29.32
N ASN A 279 2.08 -16.33 29.97
CA ASN A 279 0.81 -16.89 29.57
C ASN A 279 -0.30 -15.82 29.76
N GLY A 280 -1.13 -15.61 28.70
CA GLY A 280 -2.21 -14.62 28.77
C GLY A 280 -1.79 -13.21 28.37
N LEU A 281 -0.63 -13.03 27.71
CA LEU A 281 -0.28 -11.76 27.08
C LEU A 281 -1.38 -11.36 26.09
N PRO A 282 -1.91 -10.12 26.13
CA PRO A 282 -2.85 -9.62 25.12
C PRO A 282 -2.28 -9.71 23.71
N LYS A 283 -3.15 -9.73 22.71
CA LYS A 283 -2.72 -9.63 21.32
C LYS A 283 -2.21 -8.22 21.02
N ALA A 284 -1.22 -8.09 20.15
CA ALA A 284 -0.77 -6.78 19.63
C ALA A 284 -1.55 -6.42 18.38
N LEU A 285 -1.85 -5.13 18.18
CA LEU A 285 -2.43 -4.64 16.94
C LEU A 285 -1.32 -4.35 15.92
N ALA A 286 -1.10 -5.24 14.97
CA ALA A 286 -0.04 -5.12 13.97
C ALA A 286 -0.29 -6.00 12.74
N ASP A 287 0.51 -5.81 11.69
CA ASP A 287 0.58 -6.71 10.53
C ASP A 287 1.55 -7.86 10.83
N GLU A 288 1.03 -9.08 10.90
CA GLU A 288 1.80 -10.28 11.27
C GLU A 288 3.01 -10.52 10.34
N LYS A 289 2.83 -10.36 9.02
CA LYS A 289 3.90 -10.57 8.03
C LYS A 289 5.01 -9.53 8.18
N GLN A 290 4.64 -8.29 8.43
CA GLN A 290 5.59 -7.21 8.65
C GLN A 290 6.34 -7.38 9.99
N MET A 291 5.64 -7.79 11.06
CA MET A 291 6.29 -8.09 12.34
C MET A 291 7.24 -9.27 12.25
N ALA A 292 6.91 -10.30 11.47
CA ALA A 292 7.83 -11.41 11.22
C ALA A 292 9.16 -10.94 10.59
N ILE A 293 9.13 -9.96 9.69
CA ILE A 293 10.35 -9.35 9.11
C ILE A 293 11.14 -8.62 10.20
N VAL A 294 10.47 -7.82 11.04
CA VAL A 294 11.12 -7.08 12.14
C VAL A 294 11.80 -8.05 13.10
N PHE A 295 11.07 -9.05 13.61
CA PHE A 295 11.62 -9.97 14.60
C PHE A 295 12.71 -10.87 14.01
N SER A 296 12.56 -11.39 12.80
CA SER A 296 13.61 -12.15 12.12
C SER A 296 14.89 -11.34 11.99
N ASN A 297 14.79 -10.05 11.69
CA ASN A 297 15.93 -9.16 11.54
C ASN A 297 16.61 -8.89 12.90
N LEU A 298 15.85 -8.65 13.97
CA LEU A 298 16.40 -8.44 15.31
C LEU A 298 17.03 -9.71 15.87
N ILE A 299 16.40 -10.87 15.70
CA ILE A 299 16.91 -12.19 16.09
C ILE A 299 18.24 -12.49 15.38
N ARG A 300 18.28 -12.31 14.06
CA ARG A 300 19.49 -12.49 13.26
C ARG A 300 20.61 -11.57 13.72
N ASN A 301 20.31 -10.29 13.98
CA ASN A 301 21.28 -9.34 14.50
C ASN A 301 21.87 -9.76 15.83
N GLY A 302 21.03 -10.29 16.75
CA GLY A 302 21.47 -10.85 18.03
C GLY A 302 22.40 -12.04 17.85
N CYS A 303 22.02 -13.04 17.03
CA CYS A 303 22.88 -14.20 16.76
C CYS A 303 24.22 -13.80 16.15
N GLU A 304 24.23 -12.86 15.20
CA GLU A 304 25.46 -12.37 14.56
C GLU A 304 26.38 -11.58 15.51
N SER A 305 25.85 -11.01 16.59
CA SER A 305 26.67 -10.33 17.62
C SER A 305 27.41 -11.29 18.53
N MET A 306 27.01 -12.59 18.55
CA MET A 306 27.48 -13.64 19.45
C MET A 306 28.37 -14.68 18.75
N LEU A 307 29.41 -14.26 18.02
CA LEU A 307 30.28 -15.15 17.24
C LEU A 307 30.94 -16.28 18.10
N ARG A 308 31.14 -16.03 19.37
CA ARG A 308 31.72 -17.01 20.34
C ARG A 308 30.67 -17.78 21.12
N GLY A 309 29.41 -17.68 20.74
CA GLY A 309 28.30 -18.19 21.48
C GLY A 309 27.76 -17.19 22.50
N GLY A 310 26.60 -17.53 23.07
CA GLY A 310 25.91 -16.67 24.03
C GLY A 310 24.45 -17.05 24.20
N ARG A 311 23.66 -16.08 24.66
CA ARG A 311 22.24 -16.26 24.95
C ARG A 311 21.41 -15.19 24.27
N LEU A 312 20.38 -15.62 23.54
CA LEU A 312 19.34 -14.74 22.99
C LEU A 312 18.05 -14.94 23.77
N THR A 313 17.59 -13.88 24.43
CA THR A 313 16.34 -13.89 25.19
C THR A 313 15.26 -13.10 24.44
N LEU A 314 14.13 -13.75 24.15
CA LEU A 314 12.92 -13.14 23.59
C LEU A 314 11.91 -13.00 24.72
N SER A 315 11.64 -11.77 25.13
CA SER A 315 10.70 -11.49 26.22
C SER A 315 9.60 -10.53 25.76
N ALA A 316 8.42 -10.64 26.40
CA ALA A 316 7.33 -9.71 26.16
C ALA A 316 6.62 -9.36 27.46
N ARG A 317 6.10 -8.14 27.56
CA ARG A 317 5.30 -7.68 28.69
C ARG A 317 4.21 -6.72 28.22
N HIS A 318 3.11 -6.72 28.96
CA HIS A 318 2.03 -5.74 28.80
C HIS A 318 2.28 -4.56 29.71
N VAL A 319 2.30 -3.35 29.16
CA VAL A 319 2.52 -2.10 29.88
C VAL A 319 1.46 -1.10 29.48
N GLN A 320 0.48 -0.87 30.32
CA GLN A 320 -0.67 -0.02 30.02
C GLN A 320 -1.38 -0.48 28.73
N ASP A 321 -1.46 0.40 27.72
CA ASP A 321 -2.11 0.11 26.43
C ASP A 321 -1.13 -0.44 25.38
N HIS A 322 0.08 -0.88 25.78
CA HIS A 322 1.12 -1.32 24.86
C HIS A 322 1.67 -2.69 25.24
N ILE A 323 2.20 -3.36 24.24
CA ILE A 323 2.99 -4.58 24.39
C ILE A 323 4.43 -4.24 24.03
N GLU A 324 5.32 -4.46 24.98
CA GLU A 324 6.76 -4.34 24.77
C GLU A 324 7.34 -5.73 24.51
N VAL A 325 8.04 -5.88 23.37
CA VAL A 325 8.72 -7.12 22.98
C VAL A 325 10.22 -6.84 22.93
N ALA A 326 10.99 -7.47 23.80
CA ALA A 326 12.42 -7.28 23.85
C ALA A 326 13.17 -8.48 23.29
N VAL A 327 14.15 -8.20 22.41
CA VAL A 327 15.16 -9.14 21.90
C VAL A 327 16.48 -8.76 22.54
N THR A 328 16.97 -9.58 23.47
CA THR A 328 18.18 -9.32 24.24
C THR A 328 19.26 -10.34 23.89
N ASP A 329 20.41 -9.87 23.45
CA ASP A 329 21.61 -10.68 23.21
C ASP A 329 22.72 -10.42 24.26
N THR A 330 23.58 -11.40 24.47
CA THR A 330 24.80 -11.27 25.29
C THR A 330 26.04 -11.13 24.43
N GLY A 331 25.92 -10.45 23.28
CA GLY A 331 26.97 -10.31 22.29
C GLY A 331 27.99 -9.20 22.60
N CYS A 332 28.64 -8.72 21.57
CA CYS A 332 29.70 -7.71 21.68
C CYS A 332 29.20 -6.31 22.11
N GLY A 333 27.89 -6.06 22.06
CA GLY A 333 27.32 -4.75 22.34
C GLY A 333 27.61 -3.69 21.26
N ILE A 334 27.11 -2.47 21.49
CA ILE A 334 27.22 -1.33 20.58
C ILE A 334 27.81 -0.15 21.34
N ALA A 335 28.80 0.54 20.75
CA ALA A 335 29.39 1.72 21.35
C ALA A 335 28.36 2.87 21.47
N ALA A 336 28.43 3.65 22.56
CA ALA A 336 27.49 4.73 22.80
C ALA A 336 27.47 5.79 21.69
N GLU A 337 28.61 6.01 21.02
CA GLU A 337 28.77 6.91 19.87
C GLU A 337 28.05 6.43 18.60
N ASP A 338 27.85 5.10 18.45
CA ASP A 338 27.16 4.50 17.31
C ASP A 338 25.62 4.40 17.53
N LEU A 339 25.14 4.30 18.78
CA LEU A 339 23.72 4.14 19.11
C LEU A 339 22.77 5.12 18.39
N PRO A 340 23.05 6.42 18.27
CA PRO A 340 22.16 7.36 17.56
C PRO A 340 22.05 7.04 16.07
N ARG A 341 23.05 6.36 15.50
CA ARG A 341 23.23 6.18 14.06
C ARG A 341 22.95 4.78 13.55
N ILE A 342 22.74 3.79 14.43
CA ILE A 342 22.50 2.38 14.02
C ILE A 342 21.22 2.19 13.19
N ARG A 343 20.30 3.15 13.22
CA ARG A 343 19.06 3.15 12.43
C ARG A 343 19.21 3.85 11.08
N GLU A 344 20.37 4.53 10.85
CA GLU A 344 20.64 5.13 9.55
C GLU A 344 20.83 4.02 8.50
N PRO A 345 20.19 4.12 7.32
CA PRO A 345 20.41 3.14 6.25
C PRO A 345 21.89 3.03 5.88
N PHE A 346 22.35 1.79 5.61
CA PHE A 346 23.74 1.46 5.26
C PHE A 346 24.78 1.71 6.36
N ARG A 347 24.35 1.88 7.59
CA ARG A 347 25.23 1.90 8.74
C ARG A 347 25.36 0.50 9.33
N SER A 348 26.53 -0.05 9.28
CA SER A 348 26.86 -1.33 9.89
C SER A 348 28.25 -1.29 10.48
N THR A 349 28.39 -1.71 11.72
CA THR A 349 29.69 -1.99 12.38
C THR A 349 30.19 -3.40 12.06
N LYS A 350 29.37 -4.22 11.36
CA LYS A 350 29.69 -5.61 11.02
C LYS A 350 30.33 -5.69 9.63
N ALA A 351 31.39 -6.47 9.51
CA ALA A 351 32.12 -6.66 8.24
C ALA A 351 31.28 -7.25 7.10
N ARG A 352 30.09 -7.81 7.38
CA ARG A 352 29.19 -8.44 6.43
C ARG A 352 27.76 -7.88 6.47
N GLY A 353 27.49 -6.87 7.28
CA GLY A 353 26.15 -6.29 7.42
C GLY A 353 25.92 -5.17 6.42
N ILE A 354 24.80 -5.23 5.66
CA ILE A 354 24.40 -4.21 4.68
C ILE A 354 23.92 -2.92 5.38
N GLY A 355 23.58 -2.99 6.68
CA GLY A 355 23.10 -1.84 7.44
C GLY A 355 21.67 -1.39 7.06
N LEU A 356 20.89 -2.21 6.35
CA LEU A 356 19.49 -1.91 5.99
C LEU A 356 18.47 -2.49 6.97
N GLY A 357 18.84 -3.52 7.73
CA GLY A 357 17.89 -4.26 8.54
C GLY A 357 17.20 -3.41 9.60
N LEU A 358 17.93 -2.64 10.40
CA LEU A 358 17.34 -1.79 11.43
C LEU A 358 16.55 -0.61 10.83
N ALA A 359 17.01 -0.04 9.72
CA ALA A 359 16.27 0.99 8.99
C ALA A 359 14.94 0.46 8.44
N LEU A 360 14.93 -0.76 7.90
CA LEU A 360 13.71 -1.44 7.45
C LEU A 360 12.79 -1.75 8.64
N SER A 361 13.34 -2.25 9.74
CA SER A 361 12.55 -2.51 10.95
C SER A 361 11.90 -1.24 11.48
N GLN A 362 12.60 -0.10 11.49
CA GLN A 362 12.05 1.19 11.88
C GLN A 362 10.90 1.61 10.96
N ALA A 363 11.10 1.54 9.63
CA ALA A 363 10.07 1.91 8.65
C ALA A 363 8.81 1.02 8.73
N ILE A 364 9.00 -0.27 9.03
CA ILE A 364 7.89 -1.20 9.26
C ILE A 364 7.12 -0.82 10.53
N LEU A 365 7.83 -0.56 11.63
CA LEU A 365 7.22 -0.22 12.91
C LEU A 365 6.44 1.10 12.83
N GLU A 366 6.96 2.11 12.13
CA GLU A 366 6.23 3.37 11.89
C GLU A 366 4.88 3.13 11.21
N LYS A 367 4.82 2.23 10.23
CA LYS A 367 3.55 1.84 9.57
C LYS A 367 2.60 1.04 10.47
N ASN A 368 3.13 0.37 11.47
CA ASN A 368 2.37 -0.37 12.47
C ASN A 368 2.08 0.45 13.73
N CYS A 369 2.26 1.78 13.69
CA CYS A 369 2.11 2.68 14.84
C CYS A 369 2.97 2.24 16.04
N GLY A 370 4.08 1.55 15.80
CA GLY A 370 5.01 1.05 16.79
C GLY A 370 6.32 1.83 16.84
N THR A 371 7.15 1.55 17.85
CA THR A 371 8.48 2.15 18.01
C THR A 371 9.53 1.10 18.33
N LEU A 372 10.82 1.43 18.03
CA LEU A 372 11.97 0.60 18.36
C LEU A 372 12.88 1.37 19.33
N ASN A 373 13.11 0.80 20.52
CA ASN A 373 14.07 1.30 21.48
C ASN A 373 15.28 0.37 21.53
N VAL A 374 16.47 0.95 21.82
CA VAL A 374 17.73 0.19 21.90
C VAL A 374 18.49 0.61 23.13
N ALA A 375 18.92 -0.36 23.92
CA ALA A 375 19.87 -0.22 25.01
C ALA A 375 21.02 -1.21 24.77
N SER A 376 22.27 -0.73 24.87
CA SER A 376 23.44 -1.58 24.64
C SER A 376 24.65 -1.07 25.38
N GLU A 377 25.52 -2.00 25.80
CA GLU A 377 26.79 -1.73 26.43
C GLU A 377 27.85 -2.65 25.84
N VAL A 378 29.02 -2.11 25.47
CA VAL A 378 30.11 -2.86 24.87
C VAL A 378 30.56 -3.98 25.81
N GLY A 379 30.61 -5.21 25.30
CA GLY A 379 30.96 -6.42 26.03
C GLY A 379 29.86 -7.05 26.88
N HIS A 380 28.68 -6.40 26.99
CA HIS A 380 27.54 -6.90 27.76
C HIS A 380 26.31 -7.26 26.90
N GLY A 381 26.33 -6.88 25.60
CA GLY A 381 25.28 -7.18 24.65
C GLY A 381 24.34 -6.02 24.38
N SER A 382 23.19 -6.33 23.74
CA SER A 382 22.20 -5.34 23.35
C SER A 382 20.78 -5.82 23.64
N THR A 383 19.88 -4.88 23.90
CA THR A 383 18.43 -5.11 24.00
C THR A 383 17.71 -4.20 23.02
N PHE A 384 17.01 -4.80 22.08
CA PHE A 384 16.12 -4.12 21.14
C PHE A 384 14.68 -4.33 21.60
N THR A 385 13.97 -3.24 21.92
CA THR A 385 12.60 -3.29 22.41
C THR A 385 11.65 -2.71 21.38
N VAL A 386 10.77 -3.55 20.86
CA VAL A 386 9.64 -3.18 19.98
C VAL A 386 8.44 -2.87 20.87
N VAL A 387 7.81 -1.71 20.66
CA VAL A 387 6.60 -1.29 21.37
C VAL A 387 5.46 -1.24 20.36
N LEU A 388 4.37 -1.95 20.63
CA LEU A 388 3.18 -2.03 19.80
C LEU A 388 1.94 -1.71 20.63
N MET A 389 0.86 -1.25 19.99
CA MET A 389 -0.43 -1.09 20.66
C MET A 389 -1.00 -2.45 21.06
N ALA A 390 -1.61 -2.54 22.24
CA ALA A 390 -2.37 -3.72 22.60
C ALA A 390 -3.68 -3.75 21.78
N GLY A 391 -3.96 -4.88 21.17
CA GLY A 391 -5.25 -5.14 20.54
C GLY A 391 -6.24 -5.54 21.63
N GLY A 392 -7.30 -4.77 21.81
CA GLY A 392 -8.36 -5.01 22.77
C GLY A 392 -9.06 -6.35 22.58
#